data_789934987fa30957bd0d88bea7e52744
#
_entry.id   789934987fa30957bd0d88bea7e52744
#
_cell.length_a   1.000
_cell.length_b   1.000
_cell.length_c   1.000
_cell.angle_alpha   90.00
_cell.angle_beta   90.00
_cell.angle_gamma   90.00
#
_symmetry.space_group_name_H-M   'P 1'
#
loop_
_entity.id
_entity.type
_entity.pdbx_description
1 polymer ?
#
loop_
_entity_poly.entity_id
_entity_poly.type
_entity_poly.pdbx_seq_one_letter_code
_entity_poly.pdbx_strand_id
1 'polypeptide(L)'
;MARKLAKLILESSPDLILSTHPFSSQMVSYLKKKGELNCKLATILTDFEIHEQWIVGHEYTDLYFVSNEHMKDELIEHSIPASQIF
;
A
#
# COMPACT_ATOMS: atom_id res chain seq x y z
N MET A 1 2.21 -1.02 -18.82
CA MET A 1 2.36 0.06 -17.85
C MET A 1 3.06 -0.38 -16.58
N ALA A 2 2.62 -1.46 -15.98
CA ALA A 2 3.23 -1.94 -14.73
C ALA A 2 4.71 -2.29 -14.85
N ARG A 3 5.15 -2.78 -16.00
CA ARG A 3 6.56 -3.13 -16.20
C ARG A 3 7.51 -1.94 -16.13
N LYS A 4 7.13 -0.82 -16.73
CA LYS A 4 7.97 0.38 -16.70
C LYS A 4 8.11 0.93 -15.28
N LEU A 5 7.00 0.99 -14.57
CA LEU A 5 7.00 1.48 -13.21
C LEU A 5 7.75 0.53 -12.28
N ALA A 6 7.54 -0.77 -12.42
CA ALA A 6 8.24 -1.77 -11.63
C ALA A 6 9.76 -1.68 -11.86
N LYS A 7 10.17 -1.57 -13.12
CA LYS A 7 11.59 -1.45 -13.46
C LYS A 7 12.20 -0.19 -12.85
N LEU A 8 11.50 0.93 -12.93
CA LEU A 8 11.96 2.18 -12.37
C LEU A 8 12.14 2.08 -10.86
N ILE A 9 11.17 1.47 -10.18
CA ILE A 9 11.23 1.28 -8.73
C ILE A 9 12.42 0.39 -8.35
N LEU A 10 12.59 -0.71 -9.05
CA LEU A 10 13.68 -1.64 -8.76
C LEU A 10 15.06 -1.02 -9.01
N GLU A 11 15.19 -0.22 -10.07
CA GLU A 11 16.44 0.45 -10.38
C GLU A 11 16.78 1.55 -9.38
N SER A 12 15.77 2.23 -8.82
CA SER A 12 16.02 3.32 -7.86
C SER A 12 16.29 2.82 -6.45
N SER A 13 15.99 1.56 -6.16
CA SER A 13 16.21 0.93 -4.85
C SER A 13 15.74 1.80 -3.67
N PRO A 14 14.48 2.19 -3.62
CA PRO A 14 14.00 3.10 -2.58
C PRO A 14 13.94 2.42 -1.21
N ASP A 15 14.09 3.20 -0.16
CA ASP A 15 13.91 2.74 1.22
C ASP A 15 12.44 2.78 1.64
N LEU A 16 11.69 3.72 1.07
CA LEU A 16 10.27 3.91 1.36
C LEU A 16 9.54 4.32 0.08
N ILE A 17 8.38 3.73 -0.13
CA ILE A 17 7.48 4.12 -1.22
C ILE A 17 6.19 4.64 -0.61
N LEU A 18 5.77 5.83 -1.03
CA LEU A 18 4.48 6.41 -0.69
C LEU A 18 3.55 6.23 -1.88
N SER A 19 2.45 5.54 -1.68
CA SER A 19 1.49 5.28 -2.74
C SER A 19 0.16 5.97 -2.44
N THR A 20 -0.35 6.72 -3.41
CA THR A 20 -1.64 7.39 -3.30
C THR A 20 -2.68 6.79 -4.25
N HIS A 21 -2.38 5.64 -4.83
CA HIS A 21 -3.28 4.98 -5.77
C HIS A 21 -3.29 3.47 -5.51
N PRO A 22 -4.48 2.83 -5.57
CA PRO A 22 -4.56 1.39 -5.26
C PRO A 22 -3.73 0.52 -6.19
N PHE A 23 -3.64 0.84 -7.48
CA PHE A 23 -2.85 0.02 -8.39
C PHE A 23 -1.36 0.09 -8.09
N SER A 24 -0.84 1.26 -7.72
CA SER A 24 0.55 1.40 -7.32
C SER A 24 0.85 0.58 -6.06
N SER A 25 -0.06 0.62 -5.09
CA SER A 25 0.08 -0.16 -3.86
C SER A 25 0.08 -1.66 -4.15
N GLN A 26 -0.82 -2.12 -5.01
CA GLN A 26 -0.90 -3.52 -5.38
C GLN A 26 0.37 -3.99 -6.08
N MET A 27 0.89 -3.18 -6.99
CA MET A 27 2.10 -3.53 -7.72
C MET A 27 3.31 -3.62 -6.79
N VAL A 28 3.48 -2.66 -5.89
CA VAL A 28 4.58 -2.68 -4.93
C VAL A 28 4.42 -3.89 -4.00
N SER A 29 3.20 -4.16 -3.54
CA SER A 29 2.93 -5.34 -2.71
C SER A 29 3.32 -6.63 -3.42
N TYR A 30 2.99 -6.73 -4.71
CA TYR A 30 3.34 -7.89 -5.51
C TYR A 30 4.86 -8.07 -5.61
N LEU A 31 5.60 -6.98 -5.85
CA LEU A 31 7.06 -7.04 -5.89
C LEU A 31 7.67 -7.43 -4.56
N LYS A 32 7.11 -6.95 -3.46
CA LYS A 32 7.55 -7.33 -2.12
C LYS A 32 7.26 -8.81 -1.85
N LYS A 33 6.11 -9.29 -2.27
CA LYS A 33 5.72 -10.69 -2.11
C LYS A 33 6.70 -11.61 -2.84
N LYS A 34 7.14 -11.23 -4.02
CA LYS A 34 8.11 -12.01 -4.79
C LYS A 34 9.54 -11.91 -4.28
N GLY A 35 9.77 -11.03 -3.31
CA GLY A 35 11.11 -10.81 -2.78
C GLY A 35 12.01 -9.97 -3.67
N GLU A 36 11.45 -9.35 -4.70
CA GLU A 36 12.21 -8.51 -5.63
C GLU A 36 12.42 -7.09 -5.09
N LEU A 37 11.60 -6.67 -4.14
CA LEU A 37 11.66 -5.33 -3.57
C LEU A 37 11.64 -5.42 -2.05
N ASN A 38 12.64 -4.84 -1.42
CA ASN A 38 12.77 -4.85 0.03
C ASN A 38 12.76 -3.42 0.58
N CYS A 39 11.58 -2.82 0.61
CA CYS A 39 11.40 -1.46 1.13
C CYS A 39 10.10 -1.38 1.93
N LYS A 40 9.91 -0.28 2.64
CA LYS A 40 8.65 0.00 3.33
C LYS A 40 7.64 0.57 2.34
N LEU A 41 6.38 0.18 2.49
CA LEU A 41 5.29 0.71 1.68
C LEU A 41 4.28 1.40 2.59
N ALA A 42 4.02 2.66 2.33
CA ALA A 42 2.98 3.42 2.99
C ALA A 42 1.92 3.80 1.96
N THR A 43 0.67 3.50 2.25
CA THR A 43 -0.45 3.79 1.37
C THR A 43 -1.27 4.94 1.95
N ILE A 44 -1.48 5.98 1.16
CA ILE A 44 -2.30 7.13 1.54
C ILE A 44 -3.63 6.99 0.83
N LEU A 45 -4.69 6.82 1.62
CA LEU A 45 -6.04 6.64 1.08
C LEU A 45 -6.64 8.01 0.77
N THR A 46 -6.80 8.29 -0.51
CA THR A 46 -7.30 9.57 -1.00
C THR A 46 -8.81 9.59 -1.21
N ASP A 47 -9.46 8.42 -1.19
CA ASP A 47 -10.90 8.29 -1.34
C ASP A 47 -11.60 8.49 0.01
N PHE A 48 -12.87 8.89 -0.02
CA PHE A 48 -13.67 9.01 1.20
C PHE A 48 -14.13 7.66 1.74
N GLU A 49 -14.20 6.67 0.87
CA GLU A 49 -14.58 5.31 1.25
C GLU A 49 -13.52 4.34 0.77
N ILE A 50 -13.37 3.25 1.53
CA ILE A 50 -12.41 2.21 1.17
C ILE A 50 -13.12 1.19 0.30
N HIS A 51 -12.58 0.95 -0.90
CA HIS A 51 -13.03 -0.14 -1.74
C HIS A 51 -11.98 -1.25 -1.76
N GLU A 52 -12.36 -2.41 -2.28
CA GLU A 52 -11.53 -3.60 -2.22
C GLU A 52 -10.15 -3.44 -2.86
N GLN A 53 -10.03 -2.56 -3.85
CA GLN A 53 -8.77 -2.33 -4.53
C GLN A 53 -7.66 -1.84 -3.57
N TRP A 54 -8.04 -1.11 -2.52
CA TRP A 54 -7.09 -0.63 -1.51
C TRP A 54 -6.62 -1.75 -0.58
N ILE A 55 -7.41 -2.82 -0.45
CA ILE A 55 -7.14 -3.91 0.49
C ILE A 55 -6.23 -4.97 -0.12
N VAL A 56 -6.27 -5.13 -1.45
CA VAL A 56 -5.44 -6.13 -2.12
C VAL A 56 -3.97 -5.87 -1.82
N GLY A 57 -3.30 -6.90 -1.30
CA GLY A 57 -1.89 -6.81 -0.95
C GLY A 57 -1.60 -6.14 0.39
N HIS A 58 -2.61 -5.96 1.25
CA HIS A 58 -2.43 -5.29 2.54
C HIS A 58 -1.36 -5.95 3.41
N GLU A 59 -1.11 -7.23 3.25
CA GLU A 59 -0.13 -7.97 4.01
C GLU A 59 1.30 -7.43 3.82
N TYR A 60 1.55 -6.78 2.69
CA TYR A 60 2.84 -6.23 2.33
C TYR A 60 2.90 -4.70 2.42
N THR A 61 1.82 -4.08 2.91
CA THR A 61 1.78 -2.65 3.18
C THR A 61 2.14 -2.42 4.64
N ASP A 62 3.12 -1.58 4.89
CA ASP A 62 3.61 -1.35 6.24
C ASP A 62 2.80 -0.31 7.00
N LEU A 63 2.33 0.74 6.31
CA LEU A 63 1.59 1.83 6.93
C LEU A 63 0.41 2.26 6.05
N TYR A 64 -0.67 2.68 6.70
CA TYR A 64 -1.83 3.27 6.05
C TYR A 64 -2.10 4.63 6.66
N PHE A 65 -2.35 5.63 5.80
CA PHE A 65 -2.78 6.95 6.23
C PHE A 65 -4.21 7.17 5.77
N VAL A 66 -5.09 7.47 6.70
CA VAL A 66 -6.52 7.65 6.42
C VAL A 66 -6.95 9.06 6.81
N SER A 67 -8.06 9.53 6.23
CA SER A 67 -8.56 10.88 6.47
C SER A 67 -9.60 10.97 7.58
N ASN A 68 -10.13 9.84 8.07
CA ASN A 68 -11.16 9.84 9.10
C ASN A 68 -11.21 8.50 9.84
N GLU A 69 -11.92 8.50 10.99
CA GLU A 69 -12.05 7.32 11.83
C GLU A 69 -12.83 6.19 11.17
N HIS A 70 -13.80 6.53 10.32
CA HIS A 70 -14.59 5.53 9.62
C HIS A 70 -13.71 4.67 8.72
N MET A 71 -12.78 5.28 8.00
CA MET A 71 -11.84 4.55 7.16
C MET A 71 -10.92 3.67 8.00
N LYS A 72 -10.48 4.17 9.15
CA LYS A 72 -9.66 3.39 10.06
C LYS A 72 -10.40 2.14 10.53
N ASP A 73 -11.67 2.30 10.91
CA ASP A 73 -12.50 1.18 11.36
C ASP A 73 -12.69 0.14 10.26
N GLU A 74 -12.89 0.59 9.03
CA GLU A 74 -13.02 -0.32 7.89
C GLU A 74 -11.73 -1.12 7.65
N LEU A 75 -10.58 -0.49 7.76
CA LEU A 75 -9.31 -1.20 7.62
C LEU A 75 -9.13 -2.25 8.72
N ILE A 76 -9.52 -1.92 9.94
CA ILE A 76 -9.44 -2.87 11.05
C ILE A 76 -10.35 -4.06 10.79
N GLU A 77 -11.53 -3.84 10.23
CA GLU A 77 -12.45 -4.92 9.84
C GLU A 77 -11.82 -5.86 8.80
N HIS A 78 -10.93 -5.35 7.98
CA HIS A 78 -10.20 -6.16 7.01
C HIS A 78 -8.89 -6.75 7.57
N SER A 79 -8.78 -6.81 8.88
CA SER A 79 -7.65 -7.43 9.58
C SER A 79 -6.34 -6.65 9.51
N ILE A 80 -6.41 -5.35 9.25
CA ILE A 80 -5.22 -4.50 9.28
C ILE A 80 -5.02 -3.99 10.71
N PRO A 81 -3.85 -4.21 11.32
CA PRO A 81 -3.62 -3.79 12.70
C PRO A 81 -3.74 -2.28 12.89
N ALA A 82 -4.40 -1.87 13.96
CA ALA A 82 -4.56 -0.45 14.26
C ALA A 82 -3.23 0.29 14.39
N SER A 83 -2.19 -0.40 14.81
CA SER A 83 -0.85 0.17 14.95
C SER A 83 -0.22 0.60 13.61
N GLN A 84 -0.77 0.12 12.50
CA GLN A 84 -0.29 0.47 11.16
C GLN A 84 -1.12 1.57 10.50
N ILE A 85 -2.15 2.07 11.18
CA ILE A 85 -3.09 3.03 10.61
C ILE A 85 -2.94 4.38 11.33
N PHE A 86 -2.77 5.44 10.56
CA PHE A 86 -2.55 6.80 11.08
C PHE A 86 -3.48 7.83 10.51
#